data_2ba7c62f29d4bc780c8a0e946f7071b4
#
_entry.id   2ba7c62f29d4bc780c8a0e946f7071b4
#
_cell.length_a   1.000
_cell.length_b   1.000
_cell.length_c   1.000
_cell.angle_alpha   90.00
_cell.angle_beta   90.00
_cell.angle_gamma   90.00
#
_symmetry.space_group_name_H-M   'P 1'
#
loop_
_entity.id
_entity.type
_entity.pdbx_description
1 polymer ?
#
loop_
_entity_poly.entity_id
_entity_poly.type
_entity_poly.pdbx_seq_one_letter_code
_entity_poly.pdbx_strand_id
1 'polypeptide(L)'
;FFEGRLVLGGTKSKTASIFFSKSGSFFDYEIDDGDDDEGIFATISSRKLNEIIDVYPGRNLQVFTSGAEFSVTSTPVTPSSVGITPQTNHGASYIEVVDVDGSTIFVDRNGKTIYDFVYSFNEDAYVTHDRSVLSSHLIKQPTDMAMLSGTTSEDANWLFIPNADGSVTILNTLRDQDINGFTQWISANSGFITNATVVDDELYMIDKRNIAGNVEYHIEKWSFDHLMDDSIIFNPAPADTQITGLGHLQGETVQIVADGIVL
;
A
#
# COMPACT_ATOMS: atom_id res chain seq x y z
N PHE A 1 -5.90 14.69 2.96
CA PHE A 1 -6.64 15.81 3.59
C PHE A 1 -6.94 15.48 5.04
N PHE A 2 -6.84 16.47 5.95
CA PHE A 2 -7.14 16.29 7.35
C PHE A 2 -7.77 17.56 7.92
N GLU A 3 -8.91 17.45 8.63
CA GLU A 3 -9.66 18.56 9.24
C GLU A 3 -9.85 19.79 8.32
N GLY A 4 -10.25 19.56 7.06
CA GLY A 4 -10.49 20.63 6.08
C GLY A 4 -9.25 21.32 5.56
N ARG A 5 -8.06 20.73 5.72
CA ARG A 5 -6.76 21.24 5.27
C ARG A 5 -6.09 20.23 4.32
N LEU A 6 -5.38 20.70 3.32
CA LEU A 6 -4.44 19.87 2.57
C LEU A 6 -3.13 19.78 3.37
N VAL A 7 -2.67 18.55 3.58
CA VAL A 7 -1.44 18.27 4.34
C VAL A 7 -0.35 17.80 3.38
N LEU A 8 0.83 18.40 3.50
CA LEU A 8 2.04 18.04 2.77
C LEU A 8 3.17 17.76 3.75
N GLY A 9 3.94 16.70 3.51
CA GLY A 9 5.10 16.33 4.33
C GLY A 9 6.31 15.95 3.50
N GLY A 10 7.50 15.94 4.08
CA GLY A 10 8.69 15.35 3.48
C GLY A 10 9.21 16.06 2.23
N THR A 11 9.17 17.40 2.18
CA THR A 11 9.71 18.13 1.02
C THR A 11 11.24 18.00 0.95
N LYS A 12 11.84 18.09 -0.25
CA LYS A 12 13.29 17.97 -0.47
C LYS A 12 14.15 18.88 0.42
N SER A 13 13.67 20.08 0.73
CA SER A 13 14.42 21.07 1.54
C SER A 13 14.09 21.00 3.02
N LYS A 14 12.97 20.36 3.39
CA LYS A 14 12.44 20.27 4.76
C LYS A 14 11.85 18.89 4.98
N THR A 15 12.72 17.88 4.98
CA THR A 15 12.33 16.45 4.99
C THR A 15 11.59 16.04 6.24
N ALA A 16 11.80 16.71 7.37
CA ALA A 16 11.15 16.43 8.66
C ALA A 16 10.02 17.42 8.99
N SER A 17 9.51 18.13 7.99
CA SER A 17 8.49 19.17 8.22
C SER A 17 7.18 18.83 7.54
N ILE A 18 6.10 19.22 8.19
CA ILE A 18 4.73 19.07 7.74
C ILE A 18 4.09 20.44 7.58
N PHE A 19 3.32 20.60 6.54
CA PHE A 19 2.62 21.82 6.16
C PHE A 19 1.13 21.53 6.07
N PHE A 20 0.31 22.39 6.65
CA PHE A 20 -1.14 22.35 6.49
C PHE A 20 -1.58 23.63 5.80
N SER A 21 -2.46 23.51 4.83
CA SER A 21 -3.08 24.68 4.20
C SER A 21 -3.98 25.43 5.18
N LYS A 22 -4.39 26.63 4.82
CA LYS A 22 -5.51 27.31 5.50
C LYS A 22 -6.76 26.43 5.48
N SER A 23 -7.58 26.54 6.51
CA SER A 23 -8.82 25.78 6.62
C SER A 23 -9.77 26.14 5.47
N GLY A 24 -10.22 25.12 4.70
CA GLY A 24 -11.08 25.31 3.54
C GLY A 24 -10.40 25.94 2.31
N SER A 25 -9.10 26.29 2.37
CA SER A 25 -8.34 26.84 1.24
C SER A 25 -7.11 25.98 0.96
N PHE A 26 -7.29 24.93 0.19
CA PHE A 26 -6.33 23.82 0.06
C PHE A 26 -4.99 24.14 -0.60
N PHE A 27 -4.88 25.28 -1.29
CA PHE A 27 -3.64 25.70 -1.97
C PHE A 27 -3.02 26.95 -1.34
N ASP A 28 -3.56 27.43 -0.22
CA ASP A 28 -3.06 28.56 0.53
C ASP A 28 -2.36 28.08 1.80
N TYR A 29 -1.07 28.34 1.90
CA TYR A 29 -0.19 27.98 3.03
C TYR A 29 0.37 29.22 3.73
N GLU A 30 -0.26 30.36 3.56
CA GLU A 30 0.16 31.62 4.21
C GLU A 30 0.04 31.52 5.73
N ILE A 31 1.04 32.01 6.41
CA ILE A 31 1.14 32.03 7.86
C ILE A 31 1.36 33.49 8.27
N ASP A 32 0.31 34.18 8.67
CA ASP A 32 0.35 35.57 8.99
C ASP A 32 0.20 35.86 10.51
N ASP A 33 -1.03 36.10 10.97
CA ASP A 33 -1.33 36.60 12.30
C ASP A 33 -1.50 35.49 13.35
N GLY A 34 -1.52 34.21 12.95
CA GLY A 34 -1.67 33.06 13.83
C GLY A 34 -3.12 32.76 14.22
N ASP A 35 -4.07 33.18 13.40
CA ASP A 35 -5.48 32.80 13.55
C ASP A 35 -5.68 31.29 13.37
N ASP A 36 -6.72 30.74 13.97
CA ASP A 36 -6.96 29.32 14.03
C ASP A 36 -7.18 28.64 12.64
N ASP A 37 -7.57 29.40 11.64
CA ASP A 37 -7.81 28.95 10.26
C ASP A 37 -6.60 29.13 9.34
N GLU A 38 -5.53 29.76 9.78
CA GLU A 38 -4.31 30.00 9.01
C GLU A 38 -3.52 28.74 8.69
N GLY A 39 -2.57 28.85 7.73
CA GLY A 39 -1.62 27.79 7.40
C GLY A 39 -0.74 27.39 8.59
N ILE A 40 -0.34 26.12 8.65
CA ILE A 40 0.49 25.59 9.73
C ILE A 40 1.78 25.05 9.16
N PHE A 41 2.89 25.40 9.80
CA PHE A 41 4.19 24.80 9.56
C PHE A 41 4.72 24.22 10.87
N ALA A 42 4.96 22.91 10.89
CA ALA A 42 5.51 22.22 12.04
C ALA A 42 6.69 21.33 11.63
N THR A 43 7.69 21.23 12.50
CA THR A 43 8.87 20.38 12.26
C THR A 43 8.98 19.35 13.36
N ILE A 44 9.21 18.10 12.99
CA ILE A 44 9.42 17.00 13.94
C ILE A 44 10.74 17.25 14.68
N SER A 45 10.65 17.48 15.99
CA SER A 45 11.81 17.62 16.86
C SER A 45 12.15 16.26 17.48
N SER A 46 13.21 15.62 16.99
CA SER A 46 13.64 14.34 17.52
C SER A 46 15.17 14.22 17.50
N ARG A 47 15.71 13.25 18.25
CA ARG A 47 17.15 12.97 18.27
C ARG A 47 17.67 12.25 17.02
N LYS A 48 16.76 11.71 16.22
CA LYS A 48 17.07 11.02 14.95
C LYS A 48 16.63 11.92 13.79
N LEU A 49 17.29 11.78 12.65
CA LEU A 49 16.77 12.31 11.41
C LEU A 49 15.52 11.49 11.05
N ASN A 50 14.38 12.17 10.98
CA ASN A 50 13.09 11.60 10.62
C ASN A 50 12.61 12.28 9.34
N GLU A 51 12.95 11.70 8.21
CA GLU A 51 12.37 12.09 6.94
C GLU A 51 10.94 11.58 6.88
N ILE A 52 9.98 12.45 6.61
CA ILE A 52 8.58 12.07 6.45
C ILE A 52 8.46 11.32 5.13
N ILE A 53 7.94 10.11 5.21
CA ILE A 53 7.72 9.22 4.09
C ILE A 53 6.27 9.31 3.65
N ASP A 54 5.35 9.24 4.62
CA ASP A 54 3.93 9.30 4.33
C ASP A 54 3.15 9.93 5.48
N VAL A 55 1.95 10.43 5.17
CA VAL A 55 0.99 10.98 6.13
C VAL A 55 -0.40 10.41 5.85
N TYR A 56 -1.00 9.82 6.87
CA TYR A 56 -2.29 9.17 6.73
C TYR A 56 -3.36 9.78 7.64
N PRO A 57 -4.53 10.19 7.10
CA PRO A 57 -5.62 10.75 7.88
C PRO A 57 -6.45 9.65 8.54
N GLY A 58 -6.10 9.28 9.77
CA GLY A 58 -6.90 8.38 10.60
C GLY A 58 -7.75 9.14 11.64
N ARG A 59 -7.94 8.54 12.82
CA ARG A 59 -8.54 9.23 13.97
C ARG A 59 -7.77 10.50 14.32
N ASN A 60 -6.45 10.42 14.29
CA ASN A 60 -5.49 11.51 14.31
C ASN A 60 -4.71 11.46 13.00
N LEU A 61 -4.09 12.56 12.60
CA LEU A 61 -3.15 12.49 11.48
C LEU A 61 -1.93 11.69 11.91
N GLN A 62 -1.68 10.60 11.21
CA GLN A 62 -0.53 9.73 11.39
C GLN A 62 0.61 10.20 10.49
N VAL A 63 1.83 10.16 10.99
CA VAL A 63 3.02 10.59 10.25
C VAL A 63 4.07 9.50 10.33
N PHE A 64 4.34 8.89 9.20
CA PHE A 64 5.34 7.83 9.04
C PHE A 64 6.65 8.42 8.56
N THR A 65 7.73 8.10 9.29
CA THR A 65 9.06 8.62 8.96
C THR A 65 10.09 7.52 8.83
N SER A 66 11.23 7.82 8.29
CA SER A 66 12.36 6.87 8.17
C SER A 66 12.89 6.34 9.52
N GLY A 67 12.55 6.95 10.63
CA GLY A 67 13.11 6.61 11.94
C GLY A 67 12.09 6.29 13.04
N ALA A 68 10.85 6.69 12.89
CA ALA A 68 9.79 6.58 13.90
C ALA A 68 8.42 6.90 13.31
N GLU A 69 7.35 6.55 14.02
CA GLU A 69 5.97 6.90 13.71
C GLU A 69 5.46 7.92 14.74
N PHE A 70 4.73 8.91 14.25
CA PHE A 70 4.18 10.00 15.03
C PHE A 70 2.67 10.13 14.77
N SER A 71 2.00 10.84 15.67
CA SER A 71 0.63 11.29 15.44
C SER A 71 0.50 12.78 15.81
N VAL A 72 -0.39 13.47 15.09
CA VAL A 72 -0.82 14.82 15.46
C VAL A 72 -2.06 14.64 16.34
N THR A 73 -1.89 14.89 17.64
CA THR A 73 -2.92 14.57 18.65
C THR A 73 -3.88 15.74 18.93
N SER A 74 -3.56 16.93 18.43
CA SER A 74 -4.40 18.11 18.60
C SER A 74 -5.68 18.01 17.78
N THR A 75 -6.82 18.33 18.36
CA THR A 75 -8.13 18.38 17.69
C THR A 75 -8.91 19.55 18.29
N PRO A 76 -9.27 20.59 17.52
CA PRO A 76 -8.84 20.84 16.15
C PRO A 76 -7.34 21.20 16.03
N VAL A 77 -6.77 20.94 14.84
CA VAL A 77 -5.39 21.34 14.53
C VAL A 77 -5.37 22.81 14.16
N THR A 78 -4.70 23.62 14.99
CA THR A 78 -4.52 25.07 14.79
C THR A 78 -3.06 25.44 14.85
N PRO A 79 -2.64 26.62 14.36
CA PRO A 79 -1.25 27.07 14.48
C PRO A 79 -0.71 27.07 15.92
N SER A 80 -1.57 27.35 16.88
CA SER A 80 -1.22 27.40 18.31
C SER A 80 -1.26 26.05 19.03
N SER A 81 -2.01 25.08 18.50
CA SER A 81 -2.24 23.79 19.17
C SER A 81 -1.49 22.62 18.53
N VAL A 82 -0.92 22.78 17.32
CA VAL A 82 -0.28 21.67 16.61
C VAL A 82 0.81 20.99 17.44
N GLY A 83 0.63 19.72 17.73
CA GLY A 83 1.59 18.88 18.45
C GLY A 83 1.83 17.57 17.74
N ILE A 84 3.09 17.29 17.38
CA ILE A 84 3.50 16.04 16.75
C ILE A 84 4.15 15.18 17.83
N THR A 85 3.48 14.11 18.20
CA THR A 85 3.87 13.24 19.32
C THR A 85 4.42 11.91 18.79
N PRO A 86 5.63 11.48 19.23
CA PRO A 86 6.18 10.18 18.87
C PRO A 86 5.33 9.06 19.48
N GLN A 87 5.09 8.03 18.72
CA GLN A 87 4.31 6.86 19.14
C GLN A 87 5.19 5.61 19.18
N THR A 88 5.86 5.27 18.07
CA THR A 88 6.71 4.08 17.95
C THR A 88 8.04 4.44 17.27
N ASN A 89 9.00 3.50 17.20
CA ASN A 89 10.38 3.76 16.76
C ASN A 89 10.87 2.77 15.69
N HIS A 90 9.98 2.21 14.87
CA HIS A 90 10.35 1.26 13.83
C HIS A 90 10.93 1.97 12.60
N GLY A 91 10.29 3.02 12.15
CA GLY A 91 10.53 3.70 10.89
C GLY A 91 9.89 2.96 9.73
N ALA A 92 9.42 3.70 8.74
CA ALA A 92 8.79 3.17 7.54
C ALA A 92 9.75 3.14 6.35
N SER A 93 9.50 2.25 5.39
CA SER A 93 10.10 2.26 4.06
C SER A 93 9.36 3.23 3.12
N TYR A 94 9.96 3.54 1.96
CA TYR A 94 9.37 4.43 0.95
C TYR A 94 8.26 3.73 0.15
N ILE A 95 7.23 3.31 0.86
CA ILE A 95 6.04 2.64 0.31
C ILE A 95 4.83 3.32 0.95
N GLU A 96 3.81 3.58 0.14
CA GLU A 96 2.55 4.16 0.63
C GLU A 96 1.92 3.25 1.69
N VAL A 97 1.45 3.85 2.78
CA VAL A 97 0.77 3.11 3.84
C VAL A 97 -0.68 2.85 3.46
N VAL A 98 -1.25 1.75 3.92
CA VAL A 98 -2.61 1.32 3.55
C VAL A 98 -3.47 1.14 4.78
N ASP A 99 -4.72 1.58 4.73
CA ASP A 99 -5.70 1.26 5.78
C ASP A 99 -6.27 -0.14 5.58
N VAL A 100 -6.32 -0.88 6.66
CA VAL A 100 -6.93 -2.22 6.71
C VAL A 100 -7.70 -2.36 8.02
N ASP A 101 -9.02 -2.41 7.93
CA ASP A 101 -9.91 -2.61 9.08
C ASP A 101 -9.67 -1.60 10.24
N GLY A 102 -9.43 -0.33 9.88
CA GLY A 102 -9.20 0.76 10.83
C GLY A 102 -7.83 0.72 11.52
N SER A 103 -6.89 -0.02 10.97
CA SER A 103 -5.47 0.07 11.28
C SER A 103 -4.69 0.44 10.03
N THR A 104 -3.62 1.20 10.18
CA THR A 104 -2.74 1.56 9.07
C THR A 104 -1.59 0.57 8.99
N ILE A 105 -1.44 -0.10 7.86
CA ILE A 105 -0.35 -1.04 7.63
C ILE A 105 0.80 -0.33 6.95
N PHE A 106 2.01 -0.57 7.41
CA PHE A 106 3.24 -0.07 6.83
C PHE A 106 4.36 -1.12 6.82
N VAL A 107 5.30 -0.95 5.93
CA VAL A 107 6.53 -1.75 5.86
C VAL A 107 7.60 -1.07 6.70
N ASP A 108 8.30 -1.83 7.53
CA ASP A 108 9.43 -1.29 8.31
C ASP A 108 10.56 -0.78 7.38
N ARG A 109 11.38 0.13 7.89
CA ARG A 109 12.50 0.74 7.13
C ARG A 109 13.51 -0.25 6.55
N ASN A 110 13.56 -1.47 7.07
CA ASN A 110 14.48 -2.50 6.57
C ASN A 110 13.83 -3.39 5.51
N GLY A 111 12.54 -3.20 5.22
CA GLY A 111 11.79 -4.00 4.24
C GLY A 111 11.63 -5.46 4.61
N LYS A 112 11.51 -5.78 5.91
CA LYS A 112 11.47 -7.17 6.40
C LYS A 112 10.27 -7.50 7.28
N THR A 113 9.54 -6.49 7.70
CA THR A 113 8.43 -6.64 8.65
C THR A 113 7.26 -5.78 8.20
N ILE A 114 6.07 -6.34 8.31
CA ILE A 114 4.81 -5.65 8.11
C ILE A 114 4.22 -5.35 9.48
N TYR A 115 4.07 -4.07 9.78
CA TYR A 115 3.44 -3.60 11.01
C TYR A 115 2.03 -3.07 10.74
N ASP A 116 1.14 -3.26 11.69
CA ASP A 116 -0.04 -2.41 11.82
C ASP A 116 0.22 -1.29 12.83
N PHE A 117 -0.41 -0.16 12.59
CA PHE A 117 -0.38 1.01 13.45
C PHE A 117 -1.81 1.36 13.85
N VAL A 118 -2.15 1.10 15.10
CA VAL A 118 -3.54 1.17 15.58
C VAL A 118 -3.61 1.92 16.91
N TYR A 119 -4.67 2.71 17.07
CA TYR A 119 -4.91 3.39 18.32
C TYR A 119 -5.37 2.41 19.41
N SER A 120 -4.65 2.39 20.52
CA SER A 120 -4.97 1.64 21.74
C SER A 120 -5.62 2.55 22.77
N PHE A 121 -6.89 2.33 23.07
CA PHE A 121 -7.60 3.11 24.09
C PHE A 121 -7.00 2.93 25.49
N ASN A 122 -6.46 1.74 25.78
CA ASN A 122 -5.88 1.46 27.09
C ASN A 122 -4.56 2.20 27.34
N GLU A 123 -3.82 2.47 26.29
CA GLU A 123 -2.52 3.16 26.34
C GLU A 123 -2.65 4.64 26.01
N ASP A 124 -3.81 5.07 25.53
CA ASP A 124 -4.05 6.41 24.99
C ASP A 124 -2.98 6.83 23.96
N ALA A 125 -2.57 5.86 23.15
CA ALA A 125 -1.48 6.00 22.19
C ALA A 125 -1.69 5.08 20.98
N TYR A 126 -0.99 5.36 19.90
CA TYR A 126 -0.87 4.40 18.81
C TYR A 126 0.21 3.38 19.15
N VAL A 127 -0.12 2.12 18.88
CA VAL A 127 0.76 0.96 19.07
C VAL A 127 0.98 0.24 17.76
N THR A 128 2.05 -0.53 17.68
CA THR A 128 2.33 -1.37 16.51
C THR A 128 2.33 -2.84 16.89
N HIS A 129 1.81 -3.68 15.97
CA HIS A 129 1.95 -5.13 16.08
C HIS A 129 2.61 -5.67 14.82
N ASP A 130 3.54 -6.59 14.98
CA ASP A 130 4.16 -7.30 13.85
C ASP A 130 3.17 -8.32 13.30
N ARG A 131 2.61 -8.05 12.12
CA ARG A 131 1.69 -8.95 11.42
C ARG A 131 2.43 -10.13 10.77
N SER A 132 3.69 -9.93 10.41
CA SER A 132 4.50 -10.87 9.65
C SER A 132 5.38 -11.80 10.49
N VAL A 133 5.25 -11.79 11.82
CA VAL A 133 6.15 -12.51 12.76
C VAL A 133 6.37 -13.99 12.40
N LEU A 134 5.32 -14.70 11.98
CA LEU A 134 5.40 -16.11 11.56
C LEU A 134 5.74 -16.30 10.09
N SER A 135 5.70 -15.23 9.29
CA SER A 135 5.83 -15.26 7.83
C SER A 135 6.87 -14.27 7.31
N SER A 136 7.81 -13.86 8.16
CA SER A 136 8.85 -12.87 7.82
C SER A 136 9.72 -13.30 6.62
N HIS A 137 9.85 -14.59 6.37
CA HIS A 137 10.56 -15.15 5.21
C HIS A 137 9.90 -14.82 3.86
N LEU A 138 8.63 -14.43 3.86
CA LEU A 138 7.89 -13.99 2.67
C LEU A 138 8.08 -12.51 2.37
N ILE A 139 8.51 -11.70 3.36
CA ILE A 139 8.73 -10.26 3.20
C ILE A 139 10.15 -10.02 2.70
N LYS A 140 10.27 -9.64 1.44
CA LYS A 140 11.56 -9.57 0.73
C LYS A 140 11.78 -8.19 0.10
N GLN A 141 11.92 -7.19 0.95
CA GLN A 141 12.05 -5.79 0.54
C GLN A 141 10.90 -5.37 -0.38
N PRO A 142 9.69 -5.25 0.15
CA PRO A 142 8.52 -4.80 -0.60
C PRO A 142 8.80 -3.54 -1.41
N THR A 143 8.19 -3.44 -2.58
CA THR A 143 8.32 -2.29 -3.48
C THR A 143 7.02 -1.49 -3.56
N ASP A 144 5.89 -2.12 -3.19
CA ASP A 144 4.58 -1.52 -3.25
C ASP A 144 3.60 -2.27 -2.33
N MET A 145 2.42 -1.70 -2.09
CA MET A 145 1.30 -2.35 -1.40
C MET A 145 -0.03 -1.90 -2.01
N ALA A 146 -0.93 -2.84 -2.22
CA ALA A 146 -2.29 -2.55 -2.67
C ALA A 146 -3.32 -3.38 -1.91
N MET A 147 -4.38 -2.75 -1.45
CA MET A 147 -5.44 -3.36 -0.65
C MET A 147 -6.68 -3.58 -1.49
N LEU A 148 -7.10 -4.83 -1.61
CA LEU A 148 -8.38 -5.23 -2.17
C LEU A 148 -9.33 -5.57 -1.03
N SER A 149 -10.36 -4.76 -0.85
CA SER A 149 -11.37 -4.97 0.19
C SER A 149 -12.27 -6.15 -0.15
N GLY A 150 -12.68 -6.90 0.86
CA GLY A 150 -13.74 -7.89 0.71
C GLY A 150 -15.04 -7.24 0.27
N THR A 151 -15.78 -7.93 -0.59
CA THR A 151 -17.04 -7.41 -1.16
C THR A 151 -18.22 -7.58 -0.21
N THR A 152 -18.09 -8.44 0.79
CA THR A 152 -19.10 -8.70 1.84
C THR A 152 -18.44 -8.69 3.21
N SER A 153 -19.25 -8.60 4.27
CA SER A 153 -18.75 -8.69 5.65
C SER A 153 -18.21 -10.07 6.04
N GLU A 154 -18.36 -11.06 5.19
CA GLU A 154 -17.84 -12.43 5.37
C GLU A 154 -16.54 -12.65 4.57
N ASP A 155 -16.23 -11.76 3.63
CA ASP A 155 -15.02 -11.83 2.84
C ASP A 155 -13.87 -11.12 3.57
N ALA A 156 -12.74 -11.79 3.66
CA ALA A 156 -11.53 -11.17 4.19
C ALA A 156 -10.94 -10.16 3.20
N ASN A 157 -10.21 -9.20 3.74
CA ASN A 157 -9.43 -8.27 2.95
C ASN A 157 -8.15 -8.92 2.45
N TRP A 158 -7.67 -8.46 1.29
CA TRP A 158 -6.48 -8.97 0.62
C TRP A 158 -5.47 -7.83 0.43
N LEU A 159 -4.34 -7.91 1.10
CA LEU A 159 -3.24 -6.98 0.88
C LEU A 159 -2.19 -7.65 0.01
N PHE A 160 -1.95 -7.09 -1.17
CA PHE A 160 -0.95 -7.54 -2.13
C PHE A 160 0.32 -6.71 -1.96
N ILE A 161 1.44 -7.38 -1.80
CA ILE A 161 2.72 -6.78 -1.45
C ILE A 161 3.78 -7.28 -2.44
N PRO A 162 3.98 -6.60 -3.57
CA PRO A 162 5.09 -6.88 -4.47
C PRO A 162 6.44 -6.77 -3.76
N ASN A 163 7.33 -7.73 -3.99
CA ASN A 163 8.66 -7.79 -3.42
C ASN A 163 9.74 -7.44 -4.45
N ALA A 164 10.91 -7.05 -3.98
CA ALA A 164 12.06 -6.74 -4.84
C ALA A 164 12.59 -7.93 -5.65
N ASP A 165 12.21 -9.17 -5.31
CA ASP A 165 12.53 -10.36 -6.09
C ASP A 165 11.46 -10.72 -7.15
N GLY A 166 10.42 -9.89 -7.31
CA GLY A 166 9.34 -10.09 -8.26
C GLY A 166 8.22 -10.99 -7.76
N SER A 167 8.36 -11.60 -6.59
CA SER A 167 7.27 -12.33 -5.94
C SER A 167 6.26 -11.37 -5.31
N VAL A 168 5.05 -11.82 -5.10
CA VAL A 168 4.02 -11.09 -4.36
C VAL A 168 3.71 -11.82 -3.07
N THR A 169 3.86 -11.14 -1.95
CA THR A 169 3.32 -11.62 -0.68
C THR A 169 1.89 -11.17 -0.57
N ILE A 170 0.99 -12.08 -0.22
CA ILE A 170 -0.43 -11.78 -0.07
C ILE A 170 -0.79 -12.03 1.39
N LEU A 171 -1.30 -11.00 2.05
CA LEU A 171 -1.90 -11.09 3.38
C LEU A 171 -3.41 -11.11 3.25
N ASN A 172 -4.03 -12.21 3.67
CA ASN A 172 -5.47 -12.30 3.86
C ASN A 172 -5.80 -12.00 5.31
N THR A 173 -6.62 -11.00 5.56
CA THR A 173 -6.93 -10.56 6.92
C THR A 173 -8.41 -10.23 7.09
N LEU A 174 -8.96 -10.65 8.23
CA LEU A 174 -10.28 -10.27 8.72
C LEU A 174 -10.16 -10.10 10.24
N ARG A 175 -10.09 -8.86 10.67
CA ARG A 175 -9.76 -8.51 12.06
C ARG A 175 -10.78 -9.04 13.06
N ASP A 176 -12.05 -8.95 12.74
CA ASP A 176 -13.14 -9.39 13.62
C ASP A 176 -13.13 -10.90 13.93
N GLN A 177 -12.40 -11.67 13.12
CA GLN A 177 -12.27 -13.12 13.26
C GLN A 177 -10.82 -13.55 13.53
N ASP A 178 -9.92 -12.62 13.84
CA ASP A 178 -8.48 -12.87 14.06
C ASP A 178 -7.79 -13.63 12.91
N ILE A 179 -8.31 -13.48 11.68
CA ILE A 179 -7.68 -14.05 10.50
C ILE A 179 -6.48 -13.21 10.11
N ASN A 180 -5.32 -13.87 9.99
CA ASN A 180 -4.06 -13.26 9.56
C ASN A 180 -3.22 -14.31 8.82
N GLY A 181 -3.52 -14.54 7.56
CA GLY A 181 -2.92 -15.57 6.73
C GLY A 181 -2.01 -15.00 5.65
N PHE A 182 -0.74 -15.43 5.63
CA PHE A 182 0.21 -15.04 4.59
C PHE A 182 0.41 -16.16 3.59
N THR A 183 0.46 -15.79 2.31
CA THR A 183 0.87 -16.69 1.22
C THR A 183 1.78 -15.96 0.25
N GLN A 184 2.45 -16.70 -0.60
CA GLN A 184 3.29 -16.16 -1.66
C GLN A 184 2.71 -16.54 -3.01
N TRP A 185 2.68 -15.58 -3.92
CA TRP A 185 2.42 -15.81 -5.33
C TRP A 185 3.66 -15.43 -6.15
N ILE A 186 3.95 -16.23 -7.16
CA ILE A 186 5.07 -16.04 -8.06
C ILE A 186 4.53 -16.21 -9.47
N SER A 187 4.70 -15.21 -10.31
CA SER A 187 4.35 -15.30 -11.72
C SER A 187 5.21 -16.34 -12.43
N ALA A 188 4.60 -17.12 -13.32
CA ALA A 188 5.29 -18.16 -14.08
C ALA A 188 6.30 -17.55 -15.08
N ASN A 189 7.17 -18.43 -15.61
CA ASN A 189 8.03 -18.11 -16.75
C ASN A 189 8.87 -16.83 -16.60
N SER A 190 9.46 -16.62 -15.41
CA SER A 190 10.29 -15.45 -15.10
C SER A 190 9.53 -14.13 -15.09
N GLY A 191 8.23 -14.14 -14.91
CA GLY A 191 7.44 -12.96 -14.61
C GLY A 191 7.94 -12.27 -13.33
N PHE A 192 7.88 -10.96 -13.30
CA PHE A 192 8.40 -10.14 -12.22
C PHE A 192 7.42 -9.00 -11.92
N ILE A 193 6.66 -9.16 -10.85
CA ILE A 193 5.70 -8.14 -10.46
C ILE A 193 6.43 -6.96 -9.82
N THR A 194 6.22 -5.78 -10.37
CA THR A 194 6.87 -4.55 -9.92
C THR A 194 5.98 -3.69 -9.03
N ASN A 195 4.69 -3.60 -9.37
CA ASN A 195 3.72 -2.74 -8.70
C ASN A 195 2.34 -3.40 -8.67
N ALA A 196 1.51 -2.97 -7.75
CA ALA A 196 0.11 -3.35 -7.64
C ALA A 196 -0.74 -2.12 -7.33
N THR A 197 -1.97 -2.07 -7.83
CA THR A 197 -2.93 -1.03 -7.51
C THR A 197 -4.35 -1.56 -7.60
N VAL A 198 -5.28 -0.96 -6.87
CA VAL A 198 -6.70 -1.28 -6.92
C VAL A 198 -7.47 -0.11 -7.51
N VAL A 199 -8.28 -0.39 -8.53
CA VAL A 199 -9.15 0.58 -9.18
C VAL A 199 -10.52 -0.05 -9.35
N ASP A 200 -11.58 0.61 -8.87
CA ASP A 200 -12.97 0.13 -8.94
C ASP A 200 -13.13 -1.32 -8.40
N ASP A 201 -12.55 -1.59 -7.23
CA ASP A 201 -12.55 -2.89 -6.55
C ASP A 201 -11.90 -4.03 -7.36
N GLU A 202 -11.06 -3.70 -8.31
CA GLU A 202 -10.29 -4.63 -9.11
C GLU A 202 -8.79 -4.41 -8.91
N LEU A 203 -8.06 -5.48 -8.67
CA LEU A 203 -6.60 -5.44 -8.54
C LEU A 203 -5.93 -5.53 -9.90
N TYR A 204 -5.04 -4.58 -10.15
CA TYR A 204 -4.15 -4.56 -11.31
C TYR A 204 -2.70 -4.64 -10.85
N MET A 205 -1.89 -5.39 -11.59
CA MET A 205 -0.46 -5.53 -11.35
C MET A 205 0.32 -5.25 -12.62
N ILE A 206 1.55 -4.78 -12.46
CA ILE A 206 2.49 -4.63 -13.58
C ILE A 206 3.45 -5.81 -13.53
N ASP A 207 3.36 -6.70 -14.52
CA ASP A 207 4.30 -7.79 -14.72
C ASP A 207 5.35 -7.41 -15.77
N LYS A 208 6.61 -7.52 -15.39
CA LYS A 208 7.77 -7.33 -16.24
C LYS A 208 8.26 -8.70 -16.72
N ARG A 209 8.26 -8.90 -18.02
CA ARG A 209 8.64 -10.19 -18.66
C ARG A 209 9.75 -10.02 -19.67
N ASN A 210 10.46 -11.12 -19.93
CA ASN A 210 11.41 -11.19 -21.04
C ASN A 210 10.81 -12.07 -22.14
N ILE A 211 10.28 -11.45 -23.18
CA ILE A 211 9.62 -12.12 -24.29
C ILE A 211 10.55 -12.08 -25.51
N ALA A 212 11.00 -13.24 -25.94
CA ALA A 212 11.92 -13.40 -27.07
C ALA A 212 13.19 -12.50 -26.99
N GLY A 213 13.69 -12.25 -25.77
CA GLY A 213 14.87 -11.42 -25.51
C GLY A 213 14.59 -9.93 -25.30
N ASN A 214 13.35 -9.51 -25.40
CA ASN A 214 12.92 -8.13 -25.11
C ASN A 214 12.25 -8.05 -23.74
N VAL A 215 12.55 -6.98 -23.01
CA VAL A 215 11.84 -6.67 -21.76
C VAL A 215 10.56 -5.94 -22.10
N GLU A 216 9.43 -6.52 -21.70
CA GLU A 216 8.10 -5.95 -21.89
C GLU A 216 7.41 -5.81 -20.51
N TYR A 217 6.46 -4.88 -20.42
CA TYR A 217 5.65 -4.66 -19.24
C TYR A 217 4.20 -4.84 -19.60
N HIS A 218 3.53 -5.72 -18.87
CA HIS A 218 2.12 -6.03 -19.06
C HIS A 218 1.33 -5.54 -17.85
N ILE A 219 0.14 -4.99 -18.10
CA ILE A 219 -0.82 -4.69 -17.06
C ILE A 219 -1.76 -5.88 -16.99
N GLU A 220 -1.77 -6.55 -15.87
CA GLU A 220 -2.56 -7.74 -15.62
C GLU A 220 -3.61 -7.46 -14.55
N LYS A 221 -4.77 -8.06 -14.72
CA LYS A 221 -5.87 -7.99 -13.77
C LYS A 221 -5.95 -9.28 -12.98
N TRP A 222 -5.98 -9.19 -11.67
CA TRP A 222 -6.25 -10.32 -10.80
C TRP A 222 -7.69 -10.80 -10.94
N SER A 223 -7.89 -12.12 -11.00
CA SER A 223 -9.21 -12.74 -11.02
C SER A 223 -9.25 -13.94 -10.09
N PHE A 224 -10.25 -14.03 -9.24
CA PHE A 224 -10.52 -15.20 -8.41
C PHE A 224 -11.22 -16.33 -9.18
N ASP A 225 -11.80 -16.04 -10.35
CA ASP A 225 -12.49 -17.01 -11.20
C ASP A 225 -11.54 -17.76 -12.13
N HIS A 226 -10.37 -17.17 -12.41
CA HIS A 226 -9.39 -17.73 -13.35
C HIS A 226 -8.11 -18.10 -12.60
N LEU A 227 -7.99 -19.37 -12.23
CA LEU A 227 -6.84 -19.89 -11.47
C LEU A 227 -5.64 -20.23 -12.39
N MET A 228 -5.34 -19.36 -13.35
CA MET A 228 -4.25 -19.49 -14.32
C MET A 228 -3.48 -18.19 -14.41
N ASP A 229 -2.17 -18.30 -14.45
CA ASP A 229 -1.27 -17.18 -14.65
C ASP A 229 -1.25 -16.75 -16.12
N ASP A 230 -1.21 -15.44 -16.41
CA ASP A 230 -1.18 -14.86 -17.76
C ASP A 230 -2.28 -15.36 -18.70
N SER A 231 -3.44 -15.61 -18.20
CA SER A 231 -4.51 -16.18 -19.02
C SER A 231 -5.20 -15.13 -19.89
N ILE A 232 -5.63 -15.57 -21.07
CA ILE A 232 -6.58 -14.85 -21.90
C ILE A 232 -7.86 -15.67 -22.07
N ILE A 233 -8.99 -14.98 -22.09
CA ILE A 233 -10.27 -15.59 -22.47
C ILE A 233 -10.48 -15.37 -23.95
N PHE A 234 -10.58 -16.47 -24.70
CA PHE A 234 -10.84 -16.46 -26.13
C PHE A 234 -12.24 -16.97 -26.42
N ASN A 235 -13.15 -16.09 -26.83
CA ASN A 235 -14.53 -16.45 -27.15
C ASN A 235 -14.93 -15.84 -28.51
N PRO A 236 -14.49 -16.43 -29.63
CA PRO A 236 -14.74 -15.89 -30.94
C PRO A 236 -16.20 -16.10 -31.39
N ALA A 237 -16.76 -15.07 -32.02
CA ALA A 237 -18.06 -15.16 -32.69
C ALA A 237 -17.95 -14.58 -34.13
N PRO A 238 -17.98 -15.39 -35.20
CA PRO A 238 -18.24 -16.87 -35.25
C PRO A 238 -17.07 -17.70 -34.72
N ALA A 239 -17.32 -18.98 -34.48
CA ALA A 239 -16.28 -19.94 -34.06
C ALA A 239 -15.06 -19.89 -34.99
N ASP A 240 -13.88 -19.87 -34.39
CA ASP A 240 -12.61 -19.78 -35.09
C ASP A 240 -11.78 -21.07 -34.81
N THR A 241 -10.89 -21.38 -35.72
CA THR A 241 -9.93 -22.51 -35.61
C THR A 241 -8.55 -22.05 -35.16
N GLN A 242 -8.36 -20.73 -34.96
CA GLN A 242 -7.10 -20.13 -34.55
C GLN A 242 -7.30 -19.29 -33.28
N ILE A 243 -6.42 -19.50 -32.32
CA ILE A 243 -6.34 -18.66 -31.11
C ILE A 243 -5.32 -17.54 -31.37
N THR A 244 -5.72 -16.30 -31.15
CA THR A 244 -4.87 -15.11 -31.29
C THR A 244 -4.69 -14.42 -29.93
N GLY A 245 -3.74 -13.49 -29.83
CA GLY A 245 -3.50 -12.74 -28.59
C GLY A 245 -2.46 -13.35 -27.64
N LEU A 246 -1.82 -14.47 -28.03
CA LEU A 246 -0.81 -15.16 -27.22
C LEU A 246 0.63 -14.62 -27.39
N GLY A 247 0.79 -13.41 -27.94
CA GLY A 247 2.12 -12.82 -28.17
C GLY A 247 2.95 -12.66 -26.89
N HIS A 248 2.32 -12.38 -25.75
CA HIS A 248 2.94 -12.27 -24.44
C HIS A 248 3.49 -13.62 -23.91
N LEU A 249 3.06 -14.75 -24.48
CA LEU A 249 3.51 -16.10 -24.12
C LEU A 249 4.44 -16.70 -25.20
N GLN A 250 5.03 -15.87 -26.05
CA GLN A 250 5.89 -16.38 -27.14
C GLN A 250 7.10 -17.15 -26.59
N GLY A 251 7.19 -18.43 -26.99
CA GLY A 251 8.25 -19.34 -26.57
C GLY A 251 7.91 -20.18 -25.33
N GLU A 252 6.75 -19.97 -24.73
CA GLU A 252 6.30 -20.69 -23.56
C GLU A 252 5.40 -21.89 -23.91
N THR A 253 5.30 -22.83 -22.99
CA THR A 253 4.33 -23.93 -23.07
C THR A 253 3.02 -23.47 -22.46
N VAL A 254 1.98 -23.39 -23.25
CA VAL A 254 0.64 -22.95 -22.81
C VAL A 254 -0.28 -24.14 -22.54
N GLN A 255 -1.18 -23.99 -21.58
CA GLN A 255 -2.30 -24.88 -21.35
C GLN A 255 -3.57 -24.27 -21.94
N ILE A 256 -4.35 -25.05 -22.59
CA ILE A 256 -5.64 -24.63 -23.15
C ILE A 256 -6.75 -25.34 -22.37
N VAL A 257 -7.68 -24.57 -21.84
CA VAL A 257 -8.89 -25.08 -21.22
C VAL A 257 -10.06 -24.76 -22.14
N ALA A 258 -10.68 -25.78 -22.70
CA ALA A 258 -11.85 -25.66 -23.57
C ALA A 258 -13.01 -26.48 -22.99
N ASP A 259 -14.16 -25.83 -22.75
CA ASP A 259 -15.36 -26.46 -22.17
C ASP A 259 -15.09 -27.27 -20.88
N GLY A 260 -14.17 -26.75 -20.04
CA GLY A 260 -13.77 -27.39 -18.79
C GLY A 260 -12.77 -28.55 -18.93
N ILE A 261 -12.25 -28.79 -20.12
CA ILE A 261 -11.24 -29.84 -20.40
C ILE A 261 -9.90 -29.17 -20.68
N VAL A 262 -8.85 -29.64 -20.02
CA VAL A 262 -7.47 -29.25 -20.31
C VAL A 262 -6.97 -30.06 -21.52
N LEU A 263 -6.48 -29.35 -22.53
CA LEU A 263 -5.94 -29.89 -23.78
C LEU A 263 -4.41 -29.85 -23.78
#